data_9510f18185d350620ebf2c570ed63eb3
#
_entry.id   9510f18185d350620ebf2c570ed63eb3
#
_cell.length_a   1.000
_cell.length_b   1.000
_cell.length_c   1.000
_cell.angle_alpha   90.00
_cell.angle_beta   90.00
_cell.angle_gamma   90.00
#
_symmetry.space_group_name_H-M   'P 1'
#
loop_
_entity.id
_entity.type
_entity.pdbx_description
1 polymer ?
#
loop_
_entity_poly.entity_id
_entity_poly.type
_entity_poly.pdbx_seq_one_letter_code
_entity_poly.pdbx_strand_id
1 'polypeptide(L)'
;MSNTAVFWDSTIMFHKLVEETTGPVDSVTPLILAAPFFRGKFSGIIIPTGFGNTHYSRMLPALRACASRIEDYLEDGGKLLVYGAADASPARYDWLPVSVDYHFEFLEHDVEADASSKWKGIIDGYDCSKFACDGWFENVENGRAVVTSKTVGKPGFVEVPVGKGTLLLASTHEYPTVSFLQEFKEGEPVSF
;
A
#
# COMPACT_ATOMS: atom_id res chain seq x y z
N MET A 1 14.28 -13.86 -9.84
CA MET A 1 13.04 -13.31 -10.41
C MET A 1 12.37 -12.53 -9.31
N SER A 2 12.02 -11.29 -9.58
CA SER A 2 11.34 -10.42 -8.63
C SER A 2 9.88 -10.88 -8.53
N ASN A 3 9.43 -11.29 -7.37
CA ASN A 3 8.04 -11.69 -7.14
C ASN A 3 7.33 -10.59 -6.37
N THR A 4 6.36 -9.93 -7.01
CA THR A 4 5.42 -9.06 -6.31
C THR A 4 4.26 -9.90 -5.80
N ALA A 5 3.76 -9.63 -4.59
CA ALA A 5 2.55 -10.25 -4.06
C ALA A 5 1.41 -9.25 -3.94
N VAL A 6 0.19 -9.70 -4.18
CA VAL A 6 -1.03 -8.95 -3.89
C VAL A 6 -1.84 -9.73 -2.85
N PHE A 7 -2.07 -9.12 -1.69
CA PHE A 7 -2.83 -9.69 -0.59
C PHE A 7 -4.30 -9.27 -0.71
N TRP A 8 -5.15 -10.19 -1.16
CA TRP A 8 -6.58 -9.95 -1.34
C TRP A 8 -7.39 -11.24 -1.32
N ASP A 9 -8.70 -11.14 -1.13
CA ASP A 9 -9.61 -12.30 -0.99
C ASP A 9 -9.66 -13.19 -2.23
N SER A 10 -9.44 -12.63 -3.41
CA SER A 10 -9.49 -13.33 -4.71
C SER A 10 -8.64 -12.60 -5.75
N THR A 11 -8.40 -13.24 -6.88
CA THR A 11 -7.79 -12.57 -8.03
C THR A 11 -8.77 -11.58 -8.64
N ILE A 12 -8.38 -10.30 -8.70
CA ILE A 12 -9.16 -9.20 -9.28
C ILE A 12 -8.38 -8.55 -10.44
N MET A 13 -9.01 -7.62 -11.15
CA MET A 13 -8.37 -6.90 -12.27
C MET A 13 -7.05 -6.24 -11.84
N PHE A 14 -6.97 -5.77 -10.61
CA PHE A 14 -5.76 -5.17 -10.03
C PHE A 14 -4.53 -6.10 -10.14
N HIS A 15 -4.69 -7.41 -9.91
CA HIS A 15 -3.59 -8.38 -10.06
C HIS A 15 -3.02 -8.39 -11.49
N LYS A 16 -3.90 -8.35 -12.51
CA LYS A 16 -3.48 -8.34 -13.91
C LYS A 16 -2.70 -7.07 -14.27
N LEU A 17 -3.15 -5.92 -13.78
CA LEU A 17 -2.49 -4.64 -14.03
C LEU A 17 -1.09 -4.61 -13.39
N VAL A 18 -0.95 -5.15 -12.19
CA VAL A 18 0.37 -5.28 -11.54
C VAL A 18 1.23 -6.27 -12.32
N GLU A 19 0.71 -7.45 -12.68
CA GLU A 19 1.42 -8.50 -13.40
C GLU A 19 1.97 -8.04 -14.76
N GLU A 20 1.21 -7.26 -15.52
CA GLU A 20 1.63 -6.69 -16.80
C GLU A 20 2.92 -5.84 -16.68
N THR A 21 3.13 -5.22 -15.52
CA THR A 21 4.30 -4.35 -15.30
C THR A 21 5.41 -5.06 -14.52
N THR A 22 5.06 -5.83 -13.50
CA THR A 22 6.06 -6.40 -12.57
C THR A 22 6.50 -7.82 -12.95
N GLY A 23 5.78 -8.48 -13.84
CA GLY A 23 5.91 -9.93 -14.08
C GLY A 23 5.00 -10.72 -13.13
N PRO A 24 5.24 -12.03 -12.96
CA PRO A 24 4.36 -12.90 -12.17
C PRO A 24 4.03 -12.35 -10.79
N VAL A 25 2.74 -12.40 -10.42
CA VAL A 25 2.21 -11.91 -9.15
C VAL A 25 1.67 -13.06 -8.32
N ASP A 26 2.16 -13.19 -7.09
CA ASP A 26 1.62 -14.13 -6.13
C ASP A 26 0.33 -13.57 -5.49
N SER A 27 -0.78 -14.30 -5.66
CA SER A 27 -2.06 -13.97 -5.04
C SER A 27 -2.15 -14.64 -3.66
N VAL A 28 -2.20 -13.83 -2.60
CA VAL A 28 -2.24 -14.32 -1.22
C VAL A 28 -3.58 -13.96 -0.59
N THR A 29 -4.41 -14.99 -0.37
CA THR A 29 -5.73 -14.81 0.28
C THR A 29 -5.60 -14.72 1.80
N PRO A 30 -6.63 -14.21 2.52
CA PRO A 30 -6.65 -14.17 3.98
C PRO A 30 -6.36 -15.53 4.62
N LEU A 31 -6.88 -16.61 4.02
CA LEU A 31 -6.66 -17.97 4.52
C LEU A 31 -5.20 -18.41 4.38
N ILE A 32 -4.57 -18.10 3.24
CA ILE A 32 -3.15 -18.39 3.01
C ILE A 32 -2.30 -17.54 3.94
N LEU A 33 -2.59 -16.25 4.04
CA LEU A 33 -1.86 -15.31 4.88
C LEU A 33 -1.88 -15.73 6.37
N ALA A 34 -3.05 -16.13 6.87
CA ALA A 34 -3.22 -16.57 8.26
C ALA A 34 -2.63 -17.95 8.54
N ALA A 35 -2.23 -18.72 7.52
CA ALA A 35 -1.65 -20.04 7.72
C ALA A 35 -0.26 -19.95 8.40
N PRO A 36 -0.02 -20.64 9.52
CA PRO A 36 1.21 -20.49 10.30
C PRO A 36 2.47 -20.96 9.57
N PHE A 37 2.32 -21.74 8.53
CA PHE A 37 3.43 -22.27 7.72
C PHE A 37 3.60 -21.56 6.38
N PHE A 38 2.76 -20.57 6.08
CA PHE A 38 2.93 -19.78 4.86
C PHE A 38 4.27 -19.04 4.91
N ARG A 39 5.04 -19.23 3.84
CA ARG A 39 6.31 -18.54 3.61
C ARG A 39 6.33 -18.09 2.16
N GLY A 40 6.77 -16.85 1.96
CA GLY A 40 6.96 -16.27 0.64
C GLY A 40 8.28 -15.52 0.57
N LYS A 41 8.72 -15.17 -0.63
CA LYS A 41 9.81 -14.22 -0.86
C LYS A 41 9.34 -13.20 -1.87
N PHE A 42 9.26 -11.94 -1.46
CA PHE A 42 8.69 -10.89 -2.27
C PHE A 42 9.61 -9.67 -2.36
N SER A 43 9.72 -9.08 -3.54
CA SER A 43 10.35 -7.77 -3.73
C SER A 43 9.44 -6.64 -3.30
N GLY A 44 8.12 -6.88 -3.28
CA GLY A 44 7.11 -5.96 -2.81
C GLY A 44 5.77 -6.64 -2.57
N ILE A 45 5.05 -6.18 -1.57
CA ILE A 45 3.69 -6.64 -1.23
C ILE A 45 2.73 -5.47 -1.42
N ILE A 46 1.59 -5.71 -2.06
CA ILE A 46 0.53 -4.71 -2.27
C ILE A 46 -0.75 -5.18 -1.60
N ILE A 47 -1.37 -4.29 -0.82
CA ILE A 47 -2.69 -4.48 -0.22
C ILE A 47 -3.64 -3.46 -0.85
N PRO A 48 -4.59 -3.90 -1.71
CA PRO A 48 -5.52 -3.01 -2.39
C PRO A 48 -6.47 -2.25 -1.45
N THR A 49 -7.13 -1.22 -1.99
CA THR A 49 -8.12 -0.42 -1.25
C THR A 49 -9.29 -1.27 -0.75
N GLY A 50 -9.82 -0.93 0.42
CA GLY A 50 -10.97 -1.61 1.02
C GLY A 50 -10.63 -2.76 1.95
N PHE A 51 -9.35 -3.02 2.24
CA PHE A 51 -8.93 -4.12 3.14
C PHE A 51 -9.54 -4.01 4.56
N GLY A 52 -9.88 -2.79 5.00
CA GLY A 52 -10.46 -2.50 6.31
C GLY A 52 -11.99 -2.63 6.36
N ASN A 53 -12.65 -2.70 5.21
CA ASN A 53 -14.10 -2.77 5.13
C ASN A 53 -14.57 -4.21 4.90
N THR A 54 -15.31 -4.77 5.85
CA THR A 54 -15.78 -6.17 5.81
C THR A 54 -16.75 -6.48 4.68
N HIS A 55 -17.32 -5.46 4.02
CA HIS A 55 -18.15 -5.65 2.81
C HIS A 55 -17.29 -5.93 1.58
N TYR A 56 -16.03 -5.52 1.57
CA TYR A 56 -15.11 -5.71 0.45
C TYR A 56 -14.11 -6.82 0.67
N SER A 57 -13.63 -7.00 1.91
CA SER A 57 -12.53 -7.91 2.18
C SER A 57 -12.57 -8.49 3.60
N ARG A 58 -12.02 -9.70 3.72
CA ARG A 58 -11.72 -10.35 5.01
C ARG A 58 -10.24 -10.24 5.38
N MET A 59 -9.51 -9.33 4.74
CA MET A 59 -8.06 -9.23 4.87
C MET A 59 -7.64 -8.73 6.26
N LEU A 60 -8.36 -7.77 6.86
CA LEU A 60 -7.94 -7.13 8.10
C LEU A 60 -7.67 -8.10 9.27
N PRO A 61 -8.51 -9.12 9.56
CA PRO A 61 -8.20 -10.10 10.62
C PRO A 61 -6.91 -10.89 10.34
N ALA A 62 -6.65 -11.22 9.07
CA ALA A 62 -5.44 -11.94 8.67
C ALA A 62 -4.19 -11.06 8.79
N LEU A 63 -4.28 -9.77 8.43
CA LEU A 63 -3.20 -8.79 8.61
C LEU A 63 -2.84 -8.63 10.10
N ARG A 64 -3.83 -8.51 10.97
CA ARG A 64 -3.62 -8.46 12.42
C ARG A 64 -2.96 -9.72 12.97
N ALA A 65 -3.37 -10.89 12.50
CA ALA A 65 -2.76 -12.17 12.88
C ALA A 65 -1.30 -12.30 12.42
N CYS A 66 -0.88 -11.52 11.43
CA CYS A 66 0.45 -11.56 10.82
C CYS A 66 1.27 -10.29 11.10
N ALA A 67 0.82 -9.41 12.00
CA ALA A 67 1.45 -8.12 12.25
C ALA A 67 2.97 -8.23 12.48
N SER A 68 3.41 -9.17 13.33
CA SER A 68 4.86 -9.38 13.57
C SER A 68 5.62 -9.83 12.33
N ARG A 69 5.04 -10.67 11.47
CA ARG A 69 5.69 -11.09 10.22
C ARG A 69 5.78 -9.95 9.21
N ILE A 70 4.79 -9.05 9.22
CA ILE A 70 4.81 -7.84 8.38
C ILE A 70 5.92 -6.90 8.86
N GLU A 71 6.06 -6.74 10.17
CA GLU A 71 7.13 -5.97 10.79
C GLU A 71 8.50 -6.56 10.41
N ASP A 72 8.72 -7.86 10.65
CA ASP A 72 9.96 -8.56 10.29
C ASP A 72 10.31 -8.40 8.81
N TYR A 73 9.30 -8.53 7.92
CA TYR A 73 9.47 -8.34 6.48
C TYR A 73 9.97 -6.93 6.12
N LEU A 74 9.41 -5.90 6.76
CA LEU A 74 9.84 -4.52 6.57
C LEU A 74 11.24 -4.29 7.19
N GLU A 75 11.49 -4.77 8.41
CA GLU A 75 12.79 -4.66 9.07
C GLU A 75 13.94 -5.26 8.23
N ASP A 76 13.67 -6.34 7.52
CA ASP A 76 14.63 -7.04 6.65
C ASP A 76 14.81 -6.40 5.27
N GLY A 77 14.04 -5.37 4.93
CA GLY A 77 14.21 -4.62 3.68
C GLY A 77 13.05 -4.76 2.68
N GLY A 78 11.95 -5.38 3.09
CA GLY A 78 10.75 -5.52 2.26
C GLY A 78 10.07 -4.19 1.95
N LYS A 79 9.26 -4.17 0.91
CA LYS A 79 8.42 -3.03 0.53
C LYS A 79 6.95 -3.41 0.62
N LEU A 80 6.19 -2.61 1.34
CA LEU A 80 4.75 -2.81 1.53
C LEU A 80 3.99 -1.56 1.07
N LEU A 81 3.11 -1.72 0.08
CA LEU A 81 2.15 -0.71 -0.35
C LEU A 81 0.77 -1.05 0.20
N VAL A 82 0.23 -0.15 1.00
CA VAL A 82 -1.11 -0.29 1.60
C VAL A 82 -2.00 0.83 1.11
N TYR A 83 -3.07 0.46 0.44
CA TYR A 83 -4.09 1.42 0.00
C TYR A 83 -5.08 1.78 1.12
N GLY A 84 -6.01 2.70 0.83
CA GLY A 84 -7.03 3.15 1.77
C GLY A 84 -7.88 2.01 2.33
N ALA A 85 -8.15 2.05 3.62
CA ALA A 85 -8.95 1.02 4.30
C ALA A 85 -10.42 1.00 3.85
N ALA A 86 -10.92 2.07 3.21
CA ALA A 86 -12.33 2.30 2.86
C ALA A 86 -13.29 2.13 4.05
N ASP A 87 -12.85 2.60 5.22
CA ASP A 87 -13.58 2.55 6.48
C ASP A 87 -13.06 3.64 7.42
N ALA A 88 -13.96 4.32 8.11
CA ALA A 88 -13.65 5.46 8.98
C ALA A 88 -13.13 5.06 10.39
N SER A 89 -13.07 3.77 10.71
CA SER A 89 -12.59 3.33 12.02
C SER A 89 -11.08 3.57 12.17
N PRO A 90 -10.62 4.21 13.26
CA PRO A 90 -9.21 4.50 13.47
C PRO A 90 -8.34 3.25 13.63
N ALA A 91 -8.93 2.11 13.98
CA ALA A 91 -8.19 0.86 14.22
C ALA A 91 -7.93 0.04 12.94
N ARG A 92 -8.03 0.62 11.74
CA ARG A 92 -7.83 -0.14 10.49
C ARG A 92 -6.36 -0.38 10.16
N TYR A 93 -5.47 0.41 10.74
CA TYR A 93 -4.02 0.33 10.54
C TYR A 93 -3.26 -0.17 11.79
N ASP A 94 -3.96 -0.70 12.81
CA ASP A 94 -3.39 -1.15 14.09
C ASP A 94 -2.45 -2.37 14.00
N TRP A 95 -2.38 -2.98 12.82
CA TRP A 95 -1.48 -4.09 12.49
C TRP A 95 -0.13 -3.65 11.89
N LEU A 96 0.02 -2.37 11.59
CA LEU A 96 1.29 -1.80 11.12
C LEU A 96 2.23 -1.52 12.29
N PRO A 97 3.58 -1.56 12.05
CA PRO A 97 4.56 -1.28 13.10
C PRO A 97 4.70 0.22 13.43
N VAL A 98 3.90 1.07 12.81
CA VAL A 98 3.89 2.53 12.99
C VAL A 98 2.48 3.04 13.25
N SER A 99 2.37 4.15 13.97
CA SER A 99 1.08 4.81 14.19
C SER A 99 0.63 5.53 12.93
N VAL A 100 -0.64 5.35 12.56
CA VAL A 100 -1.25 5.93 11.37
C VAL A 100 -2.66 6.40 11.69
N ASP A 101 -2.92 7.69 11.49
CA ASP A 101 -4.28 8.22 11.47
C ASP A 101 -4.75 8.35 10.02
N TYR A 102 -5.88 7.77 9.71
CA TYR A 102 -6.49 7.79 8.37
C TYR A 102 -7.88 8.39 8.42
N HIS A 103 -8.11 9.39 7.59
CA HIS A 103 -9.43 9.96 7.37
C HIS A 103 -10.01 9.41 6.09
N PHE A 104 -11.18 8.79 6.16
CA PHE A 104 -11.90 8.20 5.02
C PHE A 104 -12.95 9.18 4.50
N GLU A 105 -12.71 9.69 3.30
CA GLU A 105 -13.65 10.55 2.56
C GLU A 105 -13.28 10.52 1.08
N PHE A 106 -14.20 10.03 0.23
CA PHE A 106 -13.97 10.01 -1.22
C PHE A 106 -14.16 11.42 -1.79
N LEU A 107 -13.09 11.99 -2.33
CA LEU A 107 -13.07 13.31 -2.97
C LEU A 107 -12.12 13.34 -4.17
N GLU A 108 -12.41 14.26 -5.12
CA GLU A 108 -11.40 14.68 -6.10
C GLU A 108 -10.53 15.79 -5.49
N HIS A 109 -9.23 15.64 -5.62
CA HIS A 109 -8.23 16.54 -5.06
C HIS A 109 -7.36 17.18 -6.13
N ASP A 110 -6.97 18.45 -5.96
CA ASP A 110 -5.77 18.99 -6.59
C ASP A 110 -4.57 18.46 -5.78
N VAL A 111 -3.69 17.69 -6.43
CA VAL A 111 -2.56 17.05 -5.78
C VAL A 111 -1.23 17.49 -6.38
N GLU A 112 -0.18 17.42 -5.57
CA GLU A 112 1.19 17.58 -6.03
C GLU A 112 2.11 16.54 -5.41
N ALA A 113 3.10 16.09 -6.19
CA ALA A 113 4.12 15.16 -5.71
C ALA A 113 5.38 15.90 -5.27
N ASP A 114 6.04 15.39 -4.23
CA ASP A 114 7.41 15.77 -3.89
C ASP A 114 8.36 15.33 -5.02
N ALA A 115 8.89 16.30 -5.76
CA ALA A 115 9.78 16.06 -6.90
C ALA A 115 11.06 15.27 -6.53
N SER A 116 11.46 15.28 -5.27
CA SER A 116 12.65 14.57 -4.75
C SER A 116 12.35 13.12 -4.36
N SER A 117 11.07 12.72 -4.25
CA SER A 117 10.71 11.35 -3.93
C SER A 117 10.85 10.45 -5.16
N LYS A 118 11.44 9.27 -4.97
CA LYS A 118 11.48 8.22 -6.00
C LYS A 118 10.08 7.63 -6.28
N TRP A 119 9.15 7.77 -5.33
CA TRP A 119 7.78 7.25 -5.42
C TRP A 119 6.79 8.22 -6.09
N LYS A 120 7.24 9.40 -6.51
CA LYS A 120 6.40 10.42 -7.15
C LYS A 120 5.63 9.92 -8.37
N GLY A 121 6.15 8.88 -9.04
CA GLY A 121 5.51 8.25 -10.19
C GLY A 121 4.12 7.69 -9.93
N ILE A 122 3.66 7.59 -8.68
CA ILE A 122 2.31 7.09 -8.33
C ILE A 122 1.18 7.89 -9.01
N ILE A 123 1.39 9.15 -9.34
CA ILE A 123 0.41 10.04 -9.99
C ILE A 123 0.72 10.34 -11.47
N ASP A 124 1.76 9.70 -12.06
CA ASP A 124 2.15 9.96 -13.44
C ASP A 124 1.03 9.63 -14.43
N GLY A 125 0.76 10.56 -15.34
CA GLY A 125 -0.26 10.39 -16.38
C GLY A 125 -1.70 10.63 -15.94
N TYR A 126 -1.95 10.87 -14.65
CA TYR A 126 -3.26 11.27 -14.15
C TYR A 126 -3.46 12.79 -14.18
N ASP A 127 -4.72 13.22 -14.21
CA ASP A 127 -5.09 14.63 -14.04
C ASP A 127 -4.95 15.02 -12.55
N CYS A 128 -3.82 15.61 -12.21
CA CYS A 128 -3.53 16.02 -10.83
C CYS A 128 -4.47 17.09 -10.29
N SER A 129 -5.27 17.79 -11.15
CA SER A 129 -6.27 18.76 -10.70
C SER A 129 -7.57 18.11 -10.22
N LYS A 130 -7.78 16.84 -10.54
CA LYS A 130 -8.99 16.06 -10.21
C LYS A 130 -8.63 14.62 -9.84
N PHE A 131 -7.62 14.46 -9.03
CA PHE A 131 -7.12 13.14 -8.64
C PHE A 131 -8.03 12.54 -7.56
N ALA A 132 -8.61 11.37 -7.84
CA ALA A 132 -9.52 10.71 -6.92
C ALA A 132 -8.77 10.08 -5.74
N CYS A 133 -9.18 10.42 -4.52
CA CYS A 133 -8.67 9.83 -3.30
C CYS A 133 -9.80 9.29 -2.43
N ASP A 134 -9.54 8.20 -1.71
CA ASP A 134 -10.44 7.61 -0.72
C ASP A 134 -10.24 8.25 0.68
N GLY A 135 -9.43 9.30 0.78
CA GLY A 135 -9.13 9.98 2.03
C GLY A 135 -7.72 10.56 2.07
N TRP A 136 -7.21 10.72 3.27
CA TRP A 136 -5.84 11.22 3.52
C TRP A 136 -5.28 10.69 4.83
N PHE A 137 -3.99 10.86 5.03
CA PHE A 137 -3.29 10.44 6.24
C PHE A 137 -2.94 11.64 7.13
N GLU A 138 -2.95 11.41 8.44
CA GLU A 138 -2.50 12.35 9.46
C GLU A 138 -1.63 11.63 10.49
N ASN A 139 -0.76 12.39 11.16
CA ASN A 139 0.06 11.89 12.27
C ASN A 139 0.74 10.53 11.99
N VAL A 140 1.23 10.34 10.77
CA VAL A 140 1.98 9.11 10.43
C VAL A 140 3.36 9.21 11.05
N GLU A 141 3.66 8.29 11.96
CA GLU A 141 4.95 8.24 12.65
C GLU A 141 6.10 8.04 11.66
N ASN A 142 7.10 8.92 11.70
CA ASN A 142 8.24 8.97 10.77
C ASN A 142 7.85 9.08 9.28
N GLY A 143 6.61 9.43 8.99
CA GLY A 143 6.07 9.54 7.64
C GLY A 143 6.57 10.77 6.90
N ARG A 144 6.91 10.60 5.62
CA ARG A 144 7.20 11.67 4.68
C ARG A 144 6.12 11.71 3.61
N ALA A 145 5.49 12.86 3.42
CA ALA A 145 4.52 13.06 2.35
C ALA A 145 5.21 12.93 0.98
N VAL A 146 4.67 12.07 0.13
CA VAL A 146 5.10 11.90 -1.27
C VAL A 146 4.14 12.61 -2.21
N VAL A 147 2.83 12.50 -1.94
CA VAL A 147 1.80 13.26 -2.65
C VAL A 147 0.95 13.98 -1.61
N THR A 148 0.78 15.28 -1.80
CA THR A 148 -0.02 16.14 -0.92
C THR A 148 -1.22 16.65 -1.67
N SER A 149 -2.40 16.56 -1.05
CA SER A 149 -3.60 17.21 -1.53
C SER A 149 -3.53 18.70 -1.19
N LYS A 150 -3.61 19.56 -2.20
CA LYS A 150 -3.78 21.02 -2.02
C LYS A 150 -5.20 21.38 -1.57
N THR A 151 -6.15 20.51 -1.87
CA THR A 151 -7.56 20.69 -1.50
C THR A 151 -7.75 20.71 0.02
N VAL A 152 -7.12 19.75 0.72
CA VAL A 152 -7.25 19.61 2.18
C VAL A 152 -5.95 19.89 2.94
N GLY A 153 -4.83 20.11 2.24
CA GLY A 153 -3.53 20.36 2.86
C GLY A 153 -2.92 19.15 3.58
N LYS A 154 -3.30 17.94 3.18
CA LYS A 154 -2.92 16.68 3.84
C LYS A 154 -2.30 15.69 2.86
N PRO A 155 -1.42 14.78 3.32
CA PRO A 155 -0.84 13.76 2.46
C PRO A 155 -1.85 12.71 2.03
N GLY A 156 -1.94 12.45 0.73
CA GLY A 156 -2.66 11.33 0.14
C GLY A 156 -1.76 10.12 -0.12
N PHE A 157 -0.42 10.34 -0.13
CA PHE A 157 0.55 9.27 -0.24
C PHE A 157 1.76 9.57 0.64
N VAL A 158 2.13 8.58 1.47
CA VAL A 158 3.16 8.72 2.50
C VAL A 158 4.16 7.59 2.40
N GLU A 159 5.45 7.92 2.50
CA GLU A 159 6.55 6.97 2.65
C GLU A 159 6.99 6.94 4.12
N VAL A 160 7.16 5.72 4.66
CA VAL A 160 7.64 5.50 6.03
C VAL A 160 8.80 4.51 5.99
N PRO A 161 10.02 4.88 6.39
CA PRO A 161 11.10 3.93 6.56
C PRO A 161 10.83 3.05 7.80
N VAL A 162 10.98 1.74 7.64
CA VAL A 162 10.87 0.76 8.72
C VAL A 162 12.05 -0.21 8.61
N GLY A 163 12.98 -0.18 9.55
CA GLY A 163 14.21 -0.95 9.46
C GLY A 163 15.00 -0.66 8.18
N LYS A 164 15.20 -1.67 7.35
CA LYS A 164 15.83 -1.55 6.02
C LYS A 164 14.82 -1.38 4.89
N GLY A 165 13.53 -1.55 5.19
CA GLY A 165 12.45 -1.56 4.23
C GLY A 165 11.66 -0.26 4.17
N THR A 166 10.56 -0.30 3.44
CA THR A 166 9.72 0.86 3.19
C THR A 166 8.24 0.48 3.24
N LEU A 167 7.51 1.17 4.10
CA LEU A 167 6.04 1.17 4.07
C LEU A 167 5.56 2.36 3.25
N LEU A 168 4.65 2.11 2.32
CA LEU A 168 3.99 3.11 1.49
C LEU A 168 2.49 3.08 1.78
N LEU A 169 1.93 4.22 2.15
CA LEU A 169 0.51 4.38 2.45
C LEU A 169 -0.12 5.23 1.34
N ALA A 170 -1.11 4.72 0.63
CA ALA A 170 -1.76 5.40 -0.48
C ALA A 170 -3.27 5.50 -0.26
N SER A 171 -3.81 6.71 -0.26
CA SER A 171 -5.27 6.93 -0.24
C SER A 171 -5.85 7.14 -1.64
N THR A 172 -5.03 7.01 -2.69
CA THR A 172 -5.51 7.14 -4.07
C THR A 172 -6.54 6.06 -4.40
N HIS A 173 -7.59 6.45 -5.11
CA HIS A 173 -8.56 5.53 -5.71
C HIS A 173 -8.07 4.98 -7.05
N GLU A 174 -7.05 5.63 -7.62
CA GLU A 174 -6.47 5.28 -8.90
C GLU A 174 -5.52 4.06 -8.80
N TYR A 175 -5.36 3.36 -9.90
CA TYR A 175 -4.41 2.25 -9.99
C TYR A 175 -2.96 2.77 -9.94
N PRO A 176 -2.02 1.97 -9.42
CA PRO A 176 -0.61 2.34 -9.46
C PRO A 176 -0.12 2.42 -10.92
N THR A 177 0.64 3.45 -11.22
CA THR A 177 1.14 3.67 -12.58
C THR A 177 2.26 2.70 -12.95
N VAL A 178 2.56 2.59 -14.25
CA VAL A 178 3.68 1.76 -14.75
C VAL A 178 5.01 2.24 -14.18
N SER A 179 5.25 3.56 -14.15
CA SER A 179 6.49 4.14 -13.61
C SER A 179 6.68 3.83 -12.13
N PHE A 180 5.61 3.94 -11.34
CA PHE A 180 5.63 3.57 -9.93
C PHE A 180 5.89 2.07 -9.72
N LEU A 181 5.19 1.20 -10.45
CA LEU A 181 5.34 -0.25 -10.32
C LEU A 181 6.73 -0.74 -10.75
N GLN A 182 7.34 -0.10 -11.75
CA GLN A 182 8.71 -0.40 -12.15
C GLN A 182 9.72 -0.11 -11.03
N GLU A 183 9.58 1.03 -10.34
CA GLU A 183 10.40 1.36 -9.16
C GLU A 183 10.07 0.44 -7.97
N PHE A 184 8.79 0.12 -7.77
CA PHE A 184 8.34 -0.69 -6.64
C PHE A 184 8.85 -2.13 -6.70
N LYS A 185 8.95 -2.73 -7.87
CA LYS A 185 9.44 -4.11 -8.03
C LYS A 185 10.94 -4.28 -7.87
N GLU A 186 11.73 -3.18 -7.96
CA GLU A 186 13.19 -3.24 -7.89
C GLU A 186 13.67 -3.72 -6.51
N GLY A 187 14.81 -4.43 -6.50
CA GLY A 187 15.43 -4.94 -5.30
C GLY A 187 15.33 -6.46 -5.12
N GLU A 188 16.06 -6.97 -4.16
CA GLU A 188 16.09 -8.41 -3.86
C GLU A 188 14.84 -8.82 -3.09
N PRO A 189 14.28 -10.01 -3.38
CA PRO A 189 13.14 -10.53 -2.62
C PRO A 189 13.50 -10.83 -1.17
N VAL A 190 12.68 -10.36 -0.25
CA VAL A 190 12.77 -10.56 1.20
C VAL A 190 11.81 -11.65 1.64
N SER A 191 12.18 -12.42 2.65
CA SER A 191 11.33 -13.47 3.23
C SER A 191 10.18 -12.88 4.03
N PHE A 192 8.97 -13.44 3.82
CA PHE A 192 7.76 -13.09 4.55
C PHE A 192 7.31 -14.25 5.44
#